data_8bd37dbc8ae53035ce2f91b8c23aa1e1
#
_entry.id   8bd37dbc8ae53035ce2f91b8c23aa1e1
#
_cell.length_a   1.000
_cell.length_b   1.000
_cell.length_c   1.000
_cell.angle_alpha   90.00
_cell.angle_beta   90.00
_cell.angle_gamma   90.00
#
_symmetry.space_group_name_H-M   'P 1'
#
loop_
_entity.id
_entity.type
_entity.pdbx_description
1 polymer ?
#
loop_
_entity_poly.entity_id
_entity_poly.type
_entity_poly.pdbx_seq_one_letter_code
_entity_poly.pdbx_strand_id
1 'polypeptide(L)'
;MERTTIEQAKLLFGSNFIGSDELKPLFERMGFLFSSIQMPEIQYSLDDLKKYSKDYILILGISELEGTKLSIANFRECFGMNSAISEPCFYNQDWYMNEEFIHDSLQLRWYLLRKNVIESSRAVQPTELLKEHINFPTAILCVYTFFAYYYAKKEILWHHDFIWCNDTDHNGDRIYVGKYHDVDGVNKNGFSIHRHLALRKCYAAIKQI
;
A
#
# COMPACT_ATOMS: atom_id res chain seq x y z
N MET A 1 11.50 -17.07 22.57
CA MET A 1 11.82 -16.92 21.13
C MET A 1 12.80 -15.77 20.98
N GLU A 2 13.87 -15.98 20.24
CA GLU A 2 14.83 -14.93 19.94
C GLU A 2 14.15 -13.86 19.07
N ARG A 3 14.29 -12.59 19.43
CA ARG A 3 13.67 -11.49 18.70
C ARG A 3 14.44 -11.23 17.41
N THR A 4 13.73 -11.00 16.32
CA THR A 4 14.35 -10.66 15.04
C THR A 4 14.90 -9.24 15.09
N THR A 5 16.17 -9.05 14.74
CA THR A 5 16.75 -7.70 14.64
C THR A 5 16.41 -7.04 13.29
N ILE A 6 16.52 -5.71 13.25
CA ILE A 6 16.32 -4.92 12.02
C ILE A 6 17.32 -5.36 10.94
N GLU A 7 18.57 -5.59 11.32
CA GLU A 7 19.65 -6.02 10.41
C GLU A 7 19.35 -7.39 9.81
N GLN A 8 18.86 -8.34 10.61
CA GLN A 8 18.46 -9.66 10.13
C GLN A 8 17.30 -9.54 9.12
N ALA A 9 16.29 -8.72 9.43
CA ALA A 9 15.17 -8.50 8.53
C ALA A 9 15.60 -7.81 7.23
N LYS A 10 16.45 -6.78 7.32
CA LYS A 10 17.00 -6.08 6.15
C LYS A 10 17.79 -7.03 5.24
N LEU A 11 18.58 -7.92 5.81
CA LEU A 11 19.33 -8.93 5.06
C LEU A 11 18.39 -9.93 4.36
N LEU A 12 17.33 -10.39 5.03
CA LEU A 12 16.38 -11.37 4.49
C LEU A 12 15.53 -10.79 3.35
N PHE A 13 15.02 -9.59 3.53
CA PHE A 13 14.09 -8.98 2.56
C PHE A 13 14.82 -8.22 1.44
N GLY A 14 16.07 -7.80 1.64
CA GLY A 14 16.85 -7.08 0.63
C GLY A 14 16.10 -5.86 0.10
N SER A 15 15.81 -5.83 -1.20
CA SER A 15 15.07 -4.73 -1.84
C SER A 15 13.60 -4.61 -1.38
N ASN A 16 13.03 -5.66 -0.80
CA ASN A 16 11.67 -5.65 -0.26
C ASN A 16 11.59 -5.19 1.21
N PHE A 17 12.71 -4.78 1.81
CA PHE A 17 12.72 -4.12 3.11
C PHE A 17 12.53 -2.61 2.92
N ILE A 18 11.55 -2.03 3.63
CA ILE A 18 11.24 -0.59 3.62
C ILE A 18 11.18 -0.12 5.08
N GLY A 19 12.32 0.28 5.60
CA GLY A 19 12.48 0.83 6.94
C GLY A 19 12.59 2.35 6.92
N SER A 20 13.10 2.92 8.01
CA SER A 20 13.22 4.38 8.17
C SER A 20 14.03 5.04 7.05
N ASP A 21 15.17 4.45 6.68
CA ASP A 21 16.04 5.02 5.64
C ASP A 21 15.39 4.96 4.26
N GLU A 22 14.71 3.85 3.96
CA GLU A 22 14.02 3.66 2.68
C GLU A 22 12.77 4.55 2.54
N LEU A 23 12.17 4.98 3.65
CA LEU A 23 11.02 5.91 3.67
C LEU A 23 11.43 7.38 3.51
N LYS A 24 12.68 7.72 3.79
CA LYS A 24 13.18 9.10 3.73
C LYS A 24 12.84 9.83 2.42
N PRO A 25 13.07 9.26 1.21
CA PRO A 25 12.76 9.96 -0.04
C PRO A 25 11.26 10.25 -0.24
N LEU A 26 10.38 9.40 0.30
CA LEU A 26 8.94 9.65 0.30
C LEU A 26 8.59 10.86 1.16
N PHE A 27 9.08 10.90 2.40
CA PHE A 27 8.74 11.95 3.34
C PHE A 27 9.34 13.31 2.97
N GLU A 28 10.56 13.33 2.44
CA GLU A 28 11.16 14.54 1.87
C GLU A 28 10.31 15.07 0.69
N ARG A 29 9.80 14.18 -0.18
CA ARG A 29 8.90 14.57 -1.27
C ARG A 29 7.56 15.13 -0.75
N MET A 30 7.09 14.66 0.41
CA MET A 30 5.89 15.17 1.08
C MET A 30 6.16 16.48 1.85
N GLY A 31 7.40 16.96 1.89
CA GLY A 31 7.77 18.23 2.52
C GLY A 31 8.18 18.11 3.99
N PHE A 32 8.33 16.90 4.51
CA PHE A 32 8.77 16.70 5.90
C PHE A 32 10.30 16.76 6.03
N LEU A 33 10.78 17.38 7.11
CA LEU A 33 12.20 17.38 7.50
C LEU A 33 12.53 16.06 8.22
N PHE A 34 12.63 15.00 7.45
CA PHE A 34 12.79 13.65 7.99
C PHE A 34 14.24 13.38 8.43
N SER A 35 14.48 13.30 9.74
CA SER A 35 15.80 12.96 10.31
C SER A 35 15.97 11.44 10.49
N SER A 36 15.14 10.83 11.30
CA SER A 36 15.02 9.39 11.51
C SER A 36 13.83 9.11 12.43
N ILE A 37 13.28 7.91 12.36
CA ILE A 37 12.27 7.45 13.32
C ILE A 37 12.86 6.30 14.12
N GLN A 38 12.65 6.32 15.44
CA GLN A 38 12.95 5.16 16.25
C GLN A 38 12.05 4.01 15.81
N MET A 39 12.64 3.02 15.16
CA MET A 39 11.91 1.87 14.65
C MET A 39 11.44 0.99 15.79
N PRO A 40 10.17 0.57 15.81
CA PRO A 40 9.68 -0.40 16.77
C PRO A 40 10.32 -1.77 16.55
N GLU A 41 10.26 -2.61 17.59
CA GLU A 41 10.68 -4.00 17.47
C GLU A 41 9.85 -4.72 16.38
N ILE A 42 10.50 -5.65 15.67
CA ILE A 42 9.82 -6.48 14.69
C ILE A 42 9.01 -7.55 15.43
N GLN A 43 7.69 -7.53 15.24
CA GLN A 43 6.76 -8.44 15.90
C GLN A 43 6.72 -9.85 15.29
N TYR A 44 7.39 -10.09 14.17
CA TYR A 44 7.44 -11.37 13.48
C TYR A 44 8.65 -12.19 13.92
N SER A 45 8.49 -13.51 14.02
CA SER A 45 9.61 -14.40 14.27
C SER A 45 10.57 -14.46 13.09
N LEU A 46 11.83 -14.83 13.33
CA LEU A 46 12.81 -15.00 12.26
C LEU A 46 12.36 -16.07 11.24
N ASP A 47 11.68 -17.11 11.69
CA ASP A 47 11.20 -18.18 10.81
C ASP A 47 10.01 -17.71 9.94
N ASP A 48 9.10 -16.89 10.49
CA ASP A 48 8.07 -16.25 9.69
C ASP A 48 8.68 -15.33 8.63
N LEU A 49 9.66 -14.52 9.01
CA LEU A 49 10.35 -13.63 8.06
C LEU A 49 11.05 -14.41 6.94
N LYS A 50 11.74 -15.52 7.25
CA LYS A 50 12.34 -16.40 6.24
C LYS A 50 11.28 -16.95 5.27
N LYS A 51 10.12 -17.38 5.81
CA LYS A 51 9.01 -17.91 5.00
C LYS A 51 8.48 -16.90 4.00
N TYR A 52 8.38 -15.62 4.40
CA TYR A 52 7.73 -14.57 3.61
C TYR A 52 8.69 -13.71 2.80
N SER A 53 10.00 -13.72 3.06
CA SER A 53 10.98 -12.78 2.52
C SER A 53 11.02 -12.68 0.98
N LYS A 54 10.69 -13.78 0.26
CA LYS A 54 10.72 -13.81 -1.20
C LYS A 54 9.54 -13.08 -1.86
N ASP A 55 8.35 -13.22 -1.27
CA ASP A 55 7.10 -12.81 -1.90
C ASP A 55 6.44 -11.59 -1.25
N TYR A 56 7.00 -11.14 -0.13
CA TYR A 56 6.41 -10.05 0.67
C TYR A 56 7.36 -8.87 0.79
N ILE A 57 6.76 -7.72 1.01
CA ILE A 57 7.41 -6.47 1.42
C ILE A 57 7.27 -6.40 2.94
N LEU A 58 8.37 -6.16 3.65
CA LEU A 58 8.36 -5.78 5.07
C LEU A 58 8.49 -4.27 5.13
N ILE A 59 7.42 -3.59 5.53
CA ILE A 59 7.36 -2.14 5.54
C ILE A 59 7.03 -1.58 6.92
N LEU A 60 7.76 -0.54 7.33
CA LEU A 60 7.47 0.22 8.53
C LEU A 60 6.29 1.16 8.29
N GLY A 61 5.19 0.94 8.99
CA GLY A 61 4.06 1.87 9.01
C GLY A 61 4.33 3.02 9.96
N ILE A 62 3.90 4.21 9.56
CA ILE A 62 4.00 5.43 10.37
C ILE A 62 2.63 6.11 10.34
N SER A 63 2.14 6.53 11.52
CA SER A 63 0.82 7.13 11.65
C SER A 63 0.81 8.61 11.28
N GLU A 64 1.84 9.34 11.70
CA GLU A 64 1.94 10.80 11.54
C GLU A 64 3.39 11.26 11.53
N LEU A 65 3.64 12.40 10.93
CA LEU A 65 4.91 13.11 10.94
C LEU A 65 4.65 14.60 11.21
N GLU A 66 5.42 15.20 12.13
CA GLU A 66 5.32 16.63 12.46
C GLU A 66 3.88 17.08 12.76
N GLY A 67 3.08 16.19 13.41
CA GLY A 67 1.67 16.45 13.72
C GLY A 67 0.71 16.27 12.52
N THR A 68 1.22 15.90 11.35
CA THR A 68 0.41 15.61 10.15
C THR A 68 0.15 14.11 10.03
N LYS A 69 -1.11 13.72 10.04
CA LYS A 69 -1.55 12.34 9.89
C LYS A 69 -1.26 11.82 8.48
N LEU A 70 -0.62 10.68 8.34
CA LEU A 70 -0.33 10.07 7.03
C LEU A 70 -1.55 9.28 6.53
N SER A 71 -2.53 10.00 6.01
CA SER A 71 -3.79 9.47 5.49
C SER A 71 -3.86 9.53 3.96
N ILE A 72 -4.82 8.83 3.36
CA ILE A 72 -5.06 8.89 1.90
C ILE A 72 -5.33 10.33 1.47
N ALA A 73 -6.10 11.09 2.24
CA ALA A 73 -6.39 12.49 1.95
C ALA A 73 -5.09 13.32 1.82
N ASN A 74 -4.17 13.18 2.78
CA ASN A 74 -2.90 13.90 2.76
C ASN A 74 -1.94 13.42 1.65
N PHE A 75 -1.91 12.12 1.36
CA PHE A 75 -1.19 11.63 0.19
C PHE A 75 -1.71 12.24 -1.10
N ARG A 76 -3.05 12.29 -1.26
CA ARG A 76 -3.67 12.89 -2.45
C ARG A 76 -3.37 14.38 -2.57
N GLU A 77 -3.38 15.12 -1.48
CA GLU A 77 -2.99 16.54 -1.45
C GLU A 77 -1.53 16.72 -1.89
N CYS A 78 -0.59 15.93 -1.35
CA CYS A 78 0.83 16.02 -1.65
C CYS A 78 1.20 15.63 -3.09
N PHE A 79 0.57 14.57 -3.62
CA PHE A 79 0.94 14.00 -4.93
C PHE A 79 0.06 14.50 -6.07
N GLY A 80 -1.12 15.06 -5.77
CA GLY A 80 -2.04 15.60 -6.75
C GLY A 80 -2.62 14.55 -7.69
N MET A 81 -3.22 15.02 -8.79
CA MET A 81 -3.95 14.21 -9.78
C MET A 81 -3.47 14.45 -11.22
N ASN A 82 -2.41 15.18 -11.41
CA ASN A 82 -1.90 15.52 -12.73
C ASN A 82 -0.56 14.86 -12.99
N SER A 83 -0.57 13.80 -13.81
CA SER A 83 0.63 13.03 -14.15
C SER A 83 1.69 13.82 -14.92
N ALA A 84 1.34 14.95 -15.55
CA ALA A 84 2.29 15.84 -16.16
C ALA A 84 3.13 16.66 -15.14
N ILE A 85 2.61 16.78 -13.90
CA ILE A 85 3.28 17.54 -12.82
C ILE A 85 3.99 16.58 -11.84
N SER A 86 3.34 15.48 -11.50
CA SER A 86 3.86 14.51 -10.52
C SER A 86 3.57 13.08 -10.97
N GLU A 87 4.59 12.25 -11.00
CA GLU A 87 4.46 10.80 -11.19
C GLU A 87 5.27 10.11 -10.08
N PRO A 88 4.67 9.22 -9.28
CA PRO A 88 3.27 8.84 -9.30
C PRO A 88 2.36 9.93 -8.72
N CYS A 89 1.11 9.95 -9.19
CA CYS A 89 0.04 10.79 -8.67
C CYS A 89 -1.22 9.96 -8.46
N PHE A 90 -2.28 10.55 -7.93
CA PHE A 90 -3.60 9.91 -7.90
C PHE A 90 -4.33 10.07 -9.23
N TYR A 91 -5.18 9.10 -9.56
CA TYR A 91 -6.13 9.25 -10.65
C TYR A 91 -7.19 10.30 -10.27
N ASN A 92 -7.63 11.08 -11.25
CA ASN A 92 -8.59 12.18 -11.03
C ASN A 92 -10.00 11.63 -10.75
N GLN A 93 -10.27 11.37 -9.48
CA GLN A 93 -11.55 10.86 -8.94
C GLN A 93 -11.83 11.52 -7.60
N ASP A 94 -13.08 11.93 -7.39
CA ASP A 94 -13.48 12.66 -6.18
C ASP A 94 -14.53 11.89 -5.34
N TRP A 95 -15.08 10.80 -5.83
CA TRP A 95 -16.18 10.08 -5.18
C TRP A 95 -15.88 9.66 -3.73
N TYR A 96 -14.61 9.36 -3.43
CA TYR A 96 -14.18 8.88 -2.10
C TYR A 96 -13.81 9.99 -1.11
N MET A 97 -13.87 11.26 -1.54
CA MET A 97 -13.36 12.38 -0.71
C MET A 97 -14.18 12.63 0.57
N ASN A 98 -15.40 12.10 0.64
CA ASN A 98 -16.25 12.18 1.82
C ASN A 98 -16.36 10.86 2.58
N GLU A 99 -15.56 9.85 2.22
CA GLU A 99 -15.56 8.55 2.89
C GLU A 99 -14.65 8.56 4.12
N GLU A 100 -15.02 7.80 5.15
CA GLU A 100 -14.26 7.78 6.42
C GLU A 100 -12.87 7.20 6.25
N PHE A 101 -12.73 6.11 5.47
CA PHE A 101 -11.47 5.37 5.33
C PHE A 101 -10.31 6.22 4.80
N ILE A 102 -10.56 7.33 4.10
CA ILE A 102 -9.48 8.19 3.57
C ILE A 102 -8.75 8.97 4.66
N HIS A 103 -9.34 9.08 5.85
CA HIS A 103 -8.77 9.75 7.00
C HIS A 103 -8.04 8.79 7.95
N ASP A 104 -8.04 7.49 7.65
CA ASP A 104 -7.29 6.51 8.41
C ASP A 104 -5.78 6.63 8.17
N SER A 105 -4.99 6.19 9.15
CA SER A 105 -3.55 6.10 9.06
C SER A 105 -3.07 4.76 9.59
N LEU A 106 -1.83 4.41 9.26
CA LEU A 106 -1.18 3.22 9.78
C LEU A 106 -0.81 3.42 11.25
N GLN A 107 -0.57 2.32 11.95
CA GLN A 107 0.07 2.34 13.27
C GLN A 107 1.59 2.30 13.10
N LEU A 108 2.33 2.78 14.09
CA LEU A 108 3.79 2.65 14.15
C LEU A 108 4.16 1.20 14.46
N ARG A 109 4.23 0.38 13.42
CA ARG A 109 4.62 -1.05 13.49
C ARG A 109 5.07 -1.54 12.13
N TRP A 110 5.60 -2.76 12.08
CA TRP A 110 5.95 -3.43 10.84
C TRP A 110 4.72 -4.13 10.23
N TYR A 111 4.64 -4.10 8.91
CA TYR A 111 3.62 -4.77 8.12
C TYR A 111 4.28 -5.71 7.11
N LEU A 112 3.75 -6.92 7.00
CA LEU A 112 4.11 -7.87 5.94
C LEU A 112 3.00 -7.87 4.90
N LEU A 113 3.31 -7.38 3.70
CA LEU A 113 2.37 -7.26 2.61
C LEU A 113 2.88 -8.03 1.38
N ARG A 114 2.07 -8.93 0.85
CA ARG A 114 2.46 -9.68 -0.35
C ARG A 114 2.68 -8.71 -1.52
N LYS A 115 3.83 -8.85 -2.20
CA LYS A 115 4.22 -7.94 -3.29
C LYS A 115 3.36 -8.14 -4.54
N ASN A 116 3.16 -9.39 -4.95
CA ASN A 116 2.43 -9.73 -6.16
C ASN A 116 1.04 -10.28 -5.83
N VAL A 117 0.12 -10.13 -6.76
CA VAL A 117 -1.24 -10.67 -6.63
C VAL A 117 -1.23 -12.20 -6.52
N ILE A 118 -2.26 -12.73 -5.89
CA ILE A 118 -2.57 -14.16 -5.86
C ILE A 118 -3.31 -14.45 -7.16
N GLU A 119 -2.67 -15.13 -8.11
CA GLU A 119 -3.24 -15.34 -9.45
C GLU A 119 -4.61 -16.05 -9.42
N SER A 120 -4.80 -17.02 -8.53
CA SER A 120 -6.09 -17.70 -8.33
C SER A 120 -7.22 -16.80 -7.81
N SER A 121 -6.90 -15.60 -7.32
CA SER A 121 -7.89 -14.63 -6.83
C SER A 121 -8.46 -13.72 -7.91
N ARG A 122 -7.95 -13.81 -9.15
CA ARG A 122 -8.41 -12.93 -10.24
C ARG A 122 -9.88 -13.16 -10.58
N ALA A 123 -10.65 -12.07 -10.60
CA ALA A 123 -12.08 -12.06 -10.87
C ALA A 123 -12.90 -12.96 -9.92
N VAL A 124 -12.39 -13.24 -8.71
CA VAL A 124 -13.12 -13.94 -7.65
C VAL A 124 -13.78 -12.91 -6.72
N GLN A 125 -14.98 -13.20 -6.27
CA GLN A 125 -15.70 -12.33 -5.33
C GLN A 125 -14.92 -12.18 -4.02
N PRO A 126 -14.79 -10.96 -3.47
CA PRO A 126 -14.10 -10.74 -2.20
C PRO A 126 -14.62 -11.61 -1.06
N THR A 127 -15.92 -11.84 -1.03
CA THR A 127 -16.58 -12.71 -0.02
C THR A 127 -16.10 -14.15 -0.07
N GLU A 128 -15.81 -14.69 -1.26
CA GLU A 128 -15.25 -16.04 -1.42
C GLU A 128 -13.78 -16.08 -0.95
N LEU A 129 -13.00 -15.07 -1.32
CA LEU A 129 -11.60 -14.95 -0.90
C LEU A 129 -11.45 -14.83 0.63
N LEU A 130 -12.38 -14.17 1.29
CA LEU A 130 -12.41 -14.09 2.75
C LEU A 130 -12.68 -15.46 3.41
N LYS A 131 -13.52 -16.31 2.80
CA LYS A 131 -13.73 -17.69 3.25
C LYS A 131 -12.45 -18.54 3.14
N GLU A 132 -11.58 -18.21 2.19
CA GLU A 132 -10.25 -18.83 2.03
C GLU A 132 -9.20 -18.25 3.00
N HIS A 133 -9.62 -17.46 3.99
CA HIS A 133 -8.74 -16.81 4.96
C HIS A 133 -7.68 -15.87 4.34
N ILE A 134 -8.01 -15.23 3.21
CA ILE A 134 -7.18 -14.17 2.66
C ILE A 134 -7.48 -12.89 3.44
N ASN A 135 -6.51 -12.44 4.22
CA ASN A 135 -6.58 -11.18 4.95
C ASN A 135 -6.19 -10.04 4.01
N PHE A 136 -7.15 -9.21 3.62
CA PHE A 136 -6.92 -8.06 2.76
C PHE A 136 -6.22 -6.93 3.51
N PRO A 137 -5.31 -6.20 2.87
CA PRO A 137 -4.76 -4.97 3.42
C PRO A 137 -5.82 -3.87 3.49
N THR A 138 -5.58 -2.84 4.30
CA THR A 138 -6.37 -1.60 4.24
C THR A 138 -5.97 -0.75 3.02
N ALA A 139 -6.88 0.10 2.55
CA ALA A 139 -6.62 1.02 1.43
C ALA A 139 -5.43 1.94 1.74
N ILE A 140 -5.34 2.45 2.98
CA ILE A 140 -4.18 3.26 3.38
C ILE A 140 -2.88 2.47 3.37
N LEU A 141 -2.87 1.19 3.76
CA LEU A 141 -1.66 0.36 3.69
C LEU A 141 -1.21 0.17 2.22
N CYS A 142 -2.15 -0.03 1.30
CA CYS A 142 -1.84 -0.12 -0.12
C CYS A 142 -1.30 1.20 -0.68
N VAL A 143 -1.96 2.33 -0.40
CA VAL A 143 -1.50 3.68 -0.83
C VAL A 143 -0.10 3.95 -0.30
N TYR A 144 0.08 3.82 1.01
CA TYR A 144 1.36 4.04 1.67
C TYR A 144 2.48 3.17 1.07
N THR A 145 2.22 1.87 0.91
CA THR A 145 3.21 0.93 0.35
C THR A 145 3.52 1.26 -1.11
N PHE A 146 2.52 1.61 -1.92
CA PHE A 146 2.71 1.97 -3.32
C PHE A 146 3.66 3.18 -3.48
N PHE A 147 3.40 4.28 -2.77
CA PHE A 147 4.24 5.46 -2.83
C PHE A 147 5.61 5.22 -2.19
N ALA A 148 5.69 4.58 -1.02
CA ALA A 148 6.94 4.25 -0.36
C ALA A 148 7.85 3.39 -1.24
N TYR A 149 7.29 2.34 -1.84
CA TYR A 149 8.05 1.44 -2.71
C TYR A 149 8.57 2.17 -3.95
N TYR A 150 7.74 3.00 -4.59
CA TYR A 150 8.17 3.80 -5.73
C TYR A 150 9.32 4.76 -5.36
N TYR A 151 9.20 5.50 -4.26
CA TYR A 151 10.24 6.45 -3.88
C TYR A 151 11.54 5.76 -3.46
N ALA A 152 11.46 4.59 -2.82
CA ALA A 152 12.60 3.81 -2.41
C ALA A 152 13.27 3.03 -3.57
N LYS A 153 12.50 2.51 -4.53
CA LYS A 153 12.99 1.55 -5.53
C LYS A 153 12.81 2.00 -6.98
N LYS A 154 12.02 3.05 -7.23
CA LYS A 154 11.64 3.53 -8.57
C LYS A 154 10.86 2.48 -9.39
N GLU A 155 10.21 1.54 -8.70
CA GLU A 155 9.35 0.52 -9.28
C GLU A 155 7.89 0.81 -8.94
N ILE A 156 6.99 0.57 -9.88
CA ILE A 156 5.55 0.71 -9.69
C ILE A 156 4.96 -0.64 -9.31
N LEU A 157 4.34 -0.72 -8.13
CA LEU A 157 3.57 -1.88 -7.73
C LEU A 157 2.20 -1.90 -8.42
N TRP A 158 1.66 -3.09 -8.66
CA TRP A 158 0.27 -3.31 -9.13
C TRP A 158 -0.10 -2.50 -10.36
N HIS A 159 0.81 -2.40 -11.33
CA HIS A 159 0.65 -1.52 -12.51
C HIS A 159 -0.56 -1.86 -13.38
N HIS A 160 -1.00 -3.11 -13.39
CA HIS A 160 -2.16 -3.57 -14.17
C HIS A 160 -3.21 -4.27 -13.30
N ASP A 161 -3.04 -4.24 -11.98
CA ASP A 161 -3.86 -4.95 -11.04
C ASP A 161 -4.55 -3.98 -10.08
N PHE A 162 -5.75 -4.36 -9.64
CA PHE A 162 -6.49 -3.70 -8.59
C PHE A 162 -6.62 -4.66 -7.41
N ILE A 163 -6.22 -4.17 -6.25
CA ILE A 163 -6.09 -4.94 -5.03
C ILE A 163 -7.31 -4.74 -4.14
N TRP A 164 -7.98 -5.83 -3.76
CA TRP A 164 -9.05 -5.79 -2.78
C TRP A 164 -8.54 -5.32 -1.42
N CYS A 165 -9.25 -4.34 -0.84
CA CYS A 165 -8.97 -3.80 0.48
C CYS A 165 -10.00 -4.30 1.52
N ASN A 166 -9.65 -4.19 2.79
CA ASN A 166 -10.56 -4.52 3.87
C ASN A 166 -11.60 -3.42 4.12
N ASP A 167 -11.38 -2.24 3.59
CA ASP A 167 -12.27 -1.08 3.73
C ASP A 167 -13.53 -1.24 2.88
N THR A 168 -14.57 -0.55 3.30
CA THR A 168 -15.84 -0.39 2.56
C THR A 168 -16.22 1.08 2.50
N ASP A 169 -17.01 1.46 1.51
CA ASP A 169 -17.63 2.78 1.46
C ASP A 169 -18.86 2.86 2.40
N HIS A 170 -19.51 4.01 2.45
CA HIS A 170 -20.72 4.24 3.27
C HIS A 170 -21.91 3.36 2.89
N ASN A 171 -21.91 2.74 1.70
CA ASN A 171 -22.95 1.77 1.28
C ASN A 171 -22.58 0.33 1.62
N GLY A 172 -21.36 0.08 2.13
CA GLY A 172 -20.83 -1.26 2.38
C GLY A 172 -20.16 -1.90 1.16
N ASP A 173 -19.97 -1.16 0.06
CA ASP A 173 -19.26 -1.64 -1.11
C ASP A 173 -17.76 -1.71 -0.84
N ARG A 174 -17.15 -2.84 -1.16
CA ARG A 174 -15.73 -3.07 -0.88
C ARG A 174 -14.83 -2.21 -1.76
N ILE A 175 -13.82 -1.63 -1.12
CA ILE A 175 -12.81 -0.82 -1.80
C ILE A 175 -11.78 -1.72 -2.48
N TYR A 176 -11.31 -1.29 -3.64
CA TYR A 176 -10.13 -1.81 -4.30
C TYR A 176 -9.26 -0.68 -4.85
N VAL A 177 -7.96 -0.89 -4.89
CA VAL A 177 -6.98 0.12 -5.25
C VAL A 177 -5.92 -0.42 -6.20
N GLY A 178 -5.39 0.44 -7.07
CA GLY A 178 -4.31 0.07 -7.97
C GLY A 178 -3.92 1.20 -8.90
N LYS A 179 -2.86 1.02 -9.69
CA LYS A 179 -2.49 2.03 -10.68
C LYS A 179 -3.31 1.83 -11.95
N TYR A 180 -4.09 2.84 -12.32
CA TYR A 180 -4.79 2.85 -13.59
C TYR A 180 -3.79 2.87 -14.75
N HIS A 181 -4.01 2.00 -15.74
CA HIS A 181 -3.27 1.98 -16.98
C HIS A 181 -4.14 2.48 -18.12
N ASP A 182 -3.64 3.47 -18.84
CA ASP A 182 -4.34 4.07 -19.98
C ASP A 182 -4.18 3.23 -21.24
N VAL A 183 -5.02 2.20 -21.36
CA VAL A 183 -5.05 1.34 -22.56
C VAL A 183 -5.69 2.02 -23.78
N ASP A 184 -6.44 3.11 -23.55
CA ASP A 184 -7.22 3.80 -24.58
C ASP A 184 -6.59 5.12 -25.04
N GLY A 185 -5.42 5.50 -24.51
CA GLY A 185 -4.73 6.75 -24.83
C GLY A 185 -5.46 8.03 -24.39
N VAL A 186 -6.36 7.93 -23.41
CA VAL A 186 -7.14 9.07 -22.88
C VAL A 186 -6.54 9.71 -21.62
N ASN A 187 -5.28 9.45 -21.37
CA ASN A 187 -4.49 10.00 -20.26
C ASN A 187 -5.07 9.74 -18.85
N LYS A 188 -5.58 8.54 -18.65
CA LYS A 188 -6.12 8.07 -17.36
C LYS A 188 -5.01 7.49 -16.49
N ASN A 189 -4.00 8.27 -16.17
CA ASN A 189 -2.89 7.82 -15.34
C ASN A 189 -3.10 8.18 -13.87
N GLY A 190 -2.61 7.33 -12.98
CA GLY A 190 -2.61 7.59 -11.55
C GLY A 190 -3.02 6.41 -10.71
N PHE A 191 -2.75 6.50 -9.41
CA PHE A 191 -3.22 5.53 -8.43
C PHE A 191 -4.72 5.74 -8.18
N SER A 192 -5.49 4.71 -8.43
CA SER A 192 -6.95 4.76 -8.39
C SER A 192 -7.49 4.09 -7.14
N ILE A 193 -8.59 4.65 -6.63
CA ILE A 193 -9.39 4.08 -5.55
C ILE A 193 -10.80 3.88 -6.09
N HIS A 194 -11.30 2.66 -6.03
CA HIS A 194 -12.61 2.30 -6.56
C HIS A 194 -13.43 1.53 -5.53
N ARG A 195 -14.73 1.48 -5.73
CA ARG A 195 -15.67 0.62 -5.02
C ARG A 195 -16.17 -0.50 -5.91
N HIS A 196 -16.58 -1.60 -5.30
CA HIS A 196 -16.99 -2.80 -6.03
C HIS A 196 -18.32 -2.59 -6.77
N LEU A 197 -18.25 -2.58 -8.10
CA LEU A 197 -19.43 -2.53 -8.96
C LEU A 197 -19.57 -3.79 -9.84
N ALA A 198 -18.44 -4.34 -10.31
CA ALA A 198 -18.42 -5.53 -11.15
C ALA A 198 -17.04 -6.17 -11.13
N LEU A 199 -16.98 -7.50 -11.25
CA LEU A 199 -15.72 -8.23 -11.32
C LEU A 199 -15.05 -8.08 -12.69
N ARG A 200 -13.72 -7.92 -12.66
CA ARG A 200 -12.86 -7.89 -13.86
C ARG A 200 -11.60 -8.71 -13.61
N LYS A 201 -10.96 -9.19 -14.69
CA LYS A 201 -9.71 -9.98 -14.60
C LYS A 201 -8.53 -9.26 -13.92
N CYS A 202 -8.52 -7.94 -13.94
CA CYS A 202 -7.51 -7.14 -13.24
C CYS A 202 -7.77 -7.01 -11.74
N TYR A 203 -8.92 -7.46 -11.21
CA TYR A 203 -9.21 -7.42 -9.77
C TYR A 203 -8.71 -8.71 -9.12
N ALA A 204 -7.85 -8.54 -8.15
CA ALA A 204 -7.17 -9.63 -7.48
C ALA A 204 -6.92 -9.32 -6.00
N ALA A 205 -6.45 -10.29 -5.26
CA ALA A 205 -6.06 -10.12 -3.88
C ALA A 205 -4.54 -10.21 -3.70
N ILE A 206 -4.07 -9.49 -2.72
CA ILE A 206 -2.81 -9.75 -2.02
C ILE A 206 -3.13 -10.08 -0.58
N LYS A 207 -2.15 -10.61 0.15
CA LYS A 207 -2.34 -11.00 1.56
C LYS A 207 -1.48 -10.12 2.46
N GLN A 208 -2.10 -9.62 3.53
CA GLN A 208 -1.43 -9.07 4.70
C GLN A 208 -1.31 -10.16 5.77
N ILE A 209 -0.16 -10.22 6.45
CA ILE A 209 0.12 -11.10 7.59
C ILE A 209 0.03 -10.30 8.88
#